data_1efc67194327c6e27ab55373e29d5a4c
#
_entry.id   1efc67194327c6e27ab55373e29d5a4c
#
_cell.length_a   1.000
_cell.length_b   1.000
_cell.length_c   1.000
_cell.angle_alpha   90.00
_cell.angle_beta   90.00
_cell.angle_gamma   90.00
#
_symmetry.space_group_name_H-M   'P 1'
#
loop_
_entity.id
_entity.type
_entity.pdbx_description
1 polymer ?
#
loop_
_entity_poly.entity_id
_entity_poly.type
_entity_poly.pdbx_seq_one_letter_code
_entity_poly.pdbx_strand_id
1 'polypeptide(L)'
;LLDMDMGHEYTLHGTPDSLGQFLVYLTLSDDEAFTYYALEFHVVNFKPEIVSIEDIPDDQGGEVYLRFNRSFLDNGVETNQLYGVYRWDNIEGEDGWVLVQSGPAIGTDFYIFQVPTLHDSSIHGDGMSQFKVVASMNNGIFSSDYAMGYSVDNIVPMVPTGMLAASV
;
A
#
# COMPACT_ATOMS: atom_id res chain seq x y z
N LEU A 1 -9.24 -16.99 47.28
CA LEU A 1 -8.03 -17.56 46.66
C LEU A 1 -8.55 -18.54 45.62
N LEU A 2 -8.56 -18.12 44.37
CA LEU A 2 -8.83 -19.03 43.24
C LEU A 2 -7.63 -19.97 43.11
N ASP A 3 -7.86 -21.24 43.43
CA ASP A 3 -6.99 -22.33 43.01
C ASP A 3 -7.30 -22.56 41.52
N MET A 4 -6.55 -21.88 40.63
CA MET A 4 -6.66 -22.15 39.20
C MET A 4 -6.07 -23.51 38.96
N ASP A 5 -6.91 -24.49 38.59
CA ASP A 5 -6.47 -25.76 38.02
C ASP A 5 -5.61 -25.47 36.78
N MET A 6 -4.33 -25.53 36.98
CA MET A 6 -3.30 -25.14 35.99
C MET A 6 -3.16 -26.16 34.85
N GLY A 7 -4.18 -26.92 34.54
CA GLY A 7 -4.12 -28.00 33.58
C GLY A 7 -4.92 -27.83 32.28
N HIS A 8 -5.74 -26.78 32.14
CA HIS A 8 -6.56 -26.59 30.94
C HIS A 8 -6.16 -25.36 30.16
N GLU A 9 -5.65 -25.56 28.95
CA GLU A 9 -5.38 -24.51 27.98
C GLU A 9 -6.61 -24.33 27.08
N TYR A 10 -7.15 -23.12 27.03
CA TYR A 10 -8.26 -22.76 26.16
C TYR A 10 -7.73 -21.89 25.03
N THR A 11 -7.95 -22.29 23.79
CA THR A 11 -7.55 -21.53 22.62
C THR A 11 -8.77 -20.91 21.94
N LEU A 12 -8.75 -19.58 21.79
CA LEU A 12 -9.75 -18.85 21.02
C LEU A 12 -9.31 -18.82 19.54
N HIS A 13 -10.11 -19.38 18.65
CA HIS A 13 -9.90 -19.36 17.23
C HIS A 13 -10.92 -18.45 16.53
N GLY A 14 -10.44 -17.65 15.57
CA GLY A 14 -11.31 -16.83 14.74
C GLY A 14 -10.48 -16.03 13.75
N THR A 15 -11.11 -15.62 12.64
CA THR A 15 -10.55 -14.66 11.69
C THR A 15 -11.36 -13.39 11.82
N PRO A 16 -10.75 -12.26 12.24
CA PRO A 16 -11.47 -11.00 12.29
C PRO A 16 -11.83 -10.56 10.88
N ASP A 17 -13.03 -10.02 10.72
CA ASP A 17 -13.59 -9.50 9.47
C ASP A 17 -13.48 -7.97 9.36
N SER A 18 -13.00 -7.31 10.42
CA SER A 18 -12.83 -5.86 10.47
C SER A 18 -11.61 -5.45 11.29
N LEU A 19 -11.04 -4.29 10.95
CA LEU A 19 -9.95 -3.66 11.71
C LEU A 19 -10.49 -2.92 12.92
N GLY A 20 -9.69 -2.81 13.98
CA GLY A 20 -10.05 -2.01 15.15
C GLY A 20 -9.67 -2.65 16.48
N GLN A 21 -10.17 -2.04 17.53
CA GLN A 21 -10.05 -2.55 18.89
C GLN A 21 -11.32 -3.31 19.27
N PHE A 22 -11.16 -4.51 19.79
CA PHE A 22 -12.26 -5.38 20.21
C PHE A 22 -12.07 -5.78 21.65
N LEU A 23 -13.13 -5.70 22.42
CA LEU A 23 -13.18 -6.16 23.79
C LEU A 23 -13.99 -7.46 23.84
N VAL A 24 -13.36 -8.54 24.24
CA VAL A 24 -14.00 -9.85 24.40
C VAL A 24 -14.11 -10.15 25.89
N TYR A 25 -15.32 -10.42 26.35
CA TYR A 25 -15.58 -10.84 27.71
C TYR A 25 -15.65 -12.35 27.79
N LEU A 26 -14.79 -12.95 28.59
CA LEU A 26 -14.87 -14.35 28.94
C LEU A 26 -15.57 -14.49 30.28
N THR A 27 -16.58 -15.34 30.34
CA THR A 27 -17.25 -15.69 31.59
C THR A 27 -16.84 -17.10 31.95
N LEU A 28 -16.26 -17.26 33.13
CA LEU A 28 -16.02 -18.56 33.74
C LEU A 28 -17.05 -18.72 34.86
N SER A 29 -17.78 -19.83 34.88
CA SER A 29 -18.75 -20.14 35.87
C SER A 29 -18.66 -21.60 36.34
N ASP A 30 -18.88 -21.83 37.60
CA ASP A 30 -19.17 -23.12 38.18
C ASP A 30 -20.56 -23.06 38.86
N ASP A 31 -20.92 -24.10 39.61
CA ASP A 31 -22.24 -24.19 40.24
C ASP A 31 -22.45 -23.15 41.37
N GLU A 32 -21.40 -22.47 41.85
CA GLU A 32 -21.45 -21.57 43.01
C GLU A 32 -21.02 -20.12 42.68
N ALA A 33 -20.21 -19.91 41.63
CA ALA A 33 -19.62 -18.61 41.29
C ALA A 33 -19.40 -18.39 39.79
N PHE A 34 -19.31 -17.12 39.41
CA PHE A 34 -18.86 -16.74 38.08
C PHE A 34 -17.86 -15.59 38.17
N THR A 35 -16.96 -15.55 37.17
CA THR A 35 -15.96 -14.50 37.06
C THR A 35 -15.87 -14.05 35.61
N TYR A 36 -15.59 -12.75 35.41
CA TYR A 36 -15.46 -12.13 34.09
C TYR A 36 -14.00 -11.73 33.85
N TYR A 37 -13.51 -12.04 32.66
CA TYR A 37 -12.26 -11.52 32.14
C TYR A 37 -12.52 -10.70 30.89
N ALA A 38 -11.94 -9.52 30.82
CA ALA A 38 -11.95 -8.71 29.62
C ALA A 38 -10.59 -8.88 28.92
N LEU A 39 -10.64 -9.29 27.64
CA LEU A 39 -9.47 -9.36 26.77
C LEU A 39 -9.61 -8.32 25.68
N GLU A 40 -8.59 -7.49 25.52
CA GLU A 40 -8.53 -6.49 24.46
C GLU A 40 -7.68 -7.04 23.29
N PHE A 41 -8.28 -7.01 22.10
CA PHE A 41 -7.64 -7.40 20.86
C PHE A 41 -7.56 -6.22 19.91
N HIS A 42 -6.36 -6.02 19.33
CA HIS A 42 -6.14 -5.04 18.28
C HIS A 42 -5.98 -5.75 16.94
N VAL A 43 -6.93 -5.54 16.04
CA VAL A 43 -6.86 -6.04 14.66
C VAL A 43 -6.32 -4.93 13.79
N VAL A 44 -5.13 -5.15 13.24
CA VAL A 44 -4.39 -4.14 12.49
C VAL A 44 -4.04 -4.66 11.10
N ASN A 45 -3.91 -3.75 10.14
CA ASN A 45 -3.48 -4.09 8.80
C ASN A 45 -1.97 -3.92 8.66
N PHE A 46 -1.27 -5.02 8.39
CA PHE A 46 0.16 -4.99 8.11
C PHE A 46 0.48 -4.60 6.66
N LYS A 47 -0.48 -4.74 5.76
CA LYS A 47 -0.31 -4.35 4.37
C LYS A 47 -0.39 -2.82 4.24
N PRO A 48 0.45 -2.21 3.41
CA PRO A 48 0.21 -0.85 2.95
C PRO A 48 -1.05 -0.82 2.07
N GLU A 49 -1.67 0.34 1.91
CA GLU A 49 -2.90 0.50 1.14
C GLU A 49 -2.74 1.64 0.14
N ILE A 50 -2.87 1.37 -1.15
CA ILE A 50 -2.86 2.42 -2.18
C ILE A 50 -4.18 3.19 -2.08
N VAL A 51 -4.07 4.51 -1.88
CA VAL A 51 -5.21 5.43 -1.73
C VAL A 51 -5.55 6.09 -3.04
N SER A 52 -4.53 6.58 -3.78
CA SER A 52 -4.71 7.21 -5.09
C SER A 52 -3.48 7.04 -5.97
N ILE A 53 -3.72 7.08 -7.29
CA ILE A 53 -2.70 7.20 -8.31
C ILE A 53 -3.19 8.34 -9.22
N GLU A 54 -2.44 9.43 -9.25
CA GLU A 54 -2.85 10.68 -9.89
C GLU A 54 -1.77 11.15 -10.85
N ASP A 55 -2.20 11.67 -11.99
CA ASP A 55 -1.35 12.32 -12.97
C ASP A 55 -0.59 13.51 -12.36
N ILE A 56 0.61 13.77 -12.83
CA ILE A 56 1.39 14.94 -12.41
C ILE A 56 0.97 16.12 -13.29
N PRO A 57 0.41 17.19 -12.72
CA PRO A 57 -0.05 18.32 -13.50
C PRO A 57 1.12 19.10 -14.11
N ASP A 58 0.91 19.67 -15.29
CA ASP A 58 1.85 20.51 -16.01
C ASP A 58 3.18 19.82 -16.34
N ASP A 59 3.15 18.52 -16.63
CA ASP A 59 4.33 17.75 -17.06
C ASP A 59 4.17 17.18 -18.48
N GLN A 60 5.18 16.46 -18.96
CA GLN A 60 5.18 15.79 -20.27
C GLN A 60 4.69 14.34 -20.19
N GLY A 61 4.00 13.97 -19.11
CA GLY A 61 3.54 12.62 -18.87
C GLY A 61 4.66 11.65 -18.46
N GLY A 62 4.35 10.38 -18.48
CA GLY A 62 5.29 9.30 -18.17
C GLY A 62 5.43 8.98 -16.69
N GLU A 63 4.84 9.79 -15.79
CA GLU A 63 4.92 9.60 -14.34
C GLU A 63 3.59 9.94 -13.65
N VAL A 64 3.41 9.37 -12.45
CA VAL A 64 2.23 9.62 -11.59
C VAL A 64 2.65 9.78 -10.14
N TYR A 65 1.84 10.47 -9.35
CA TYR A 65 1.91 10.43 -7.90
C TYR A 65 1.11 9.25 -7.38
N LEU A 66 1.79 8.28 -6.77
CA LEU A 66 1.19 7.16 -6.08
C LEU A 66 1.18 7.45 -4.57
N ARG A 67 -0.02 7.60 -4.00
CA ARG A 67 -0.23 7.80 -2.57
C ARG A 67 -0.69 6.52 -1.91
N PHE A 68 -0.08 6.18 -0.77
CA PHE A 68 -0.47 5.00 0.00
C PHE A 68 -0.39 5.25 1.51
N ASN A 69 -1.26 4.57 2.26
CA ASN A 69 -1.22 4.51 3.70
C ASN A 69 -0.13 3.52 4.15
N ARG A 70 0.53 3.84 5.24
CA ARG A 70 1.61 3.01 5.79
C ARG A 70 1.13 1.63 6.25
N SER A 71 2.06 0.69 6.37
CA SER A 71 1.88 -0.51 7.18
C SER A 71 1.77 -0.14 8.66
N PHE A 72 0.97 -0.86 9.44
CA PHE A 72 0.93 -0.70 10.90
C PHE A 72 2.32 -0.88 11.56
N LEU A 73 3.19 -1.69 10.96
CA LEU A 73 4.54 -1.97 11.47
C LEU A 73 5.53 -0.82 11.27
N ASP A 74 5.19 0.15 10.42
CA ASP A 74 6.00 1.35 10.21
C ASP A 74 5.74 2.35 11.35
N ASN A 75 6.59 2.32 12.35
CA ASN A 75 6.54 3.20 13.51
C ASN A 75 7.58 4.33 13.48
N GLY A 76 8.40 4.40 12.41
CA GLY A 76 9.45 5.41 12.24
C GLY A 76 10.67 5.25 13.14
N VAL A 77 10.76 4.19 13.91
CA VAL A 77 11.90 3.94 14.82
C VAL A 77 12.97 3.09 14.14
N GLU A 78 12.53 2.13 13.32
CA GLU A 78 13.38 1.18 12.66
C GLU A 78 13.97 1.75 11.36
N THR A 79 15.28 1.77 11.23
CA THR A 79 15.99 2.42 10.12
C THR A 79 16.20 1.53 8.89
N ASN A 80 15.94 0.23 9.01
CA ASN A 80 16.11 -0.77 7.95
C ASN A 80 14.82 -1.17 7.24
N GLN A 81 13.71 -0.55 7.62
CA GLN A 81 12.41 -0.76 6.98
C GLN A 81 12.26 0.13 5.74
N LEU A 82 11.64 -0.39 4.70
CA LEU A 82 11.46 0.33 3.44
C LEU A 82 10.17 -0.06 2.72
N TYR A 83 9.71 0.84 1.85
CA TYR A 83 8.67 0.60 0.87
C TYR A 83 9.27 0.50 -0.52
N GLY A 84 8.76 -0.44 -1.33
CA GLY A 84 9.01 -0.53 -2.76
C GLY A 84 7.71 -0.42 -3.53
N VAL A 85 7.69 0.41 -4.58
CA VAL A 85 6.58 0.43 -5.54
C VAL A 85 6.97 -0.42 -6.72
N TYR A 86 6.11 -1.37 -7.07
CA TYR A 86 6.28 -2.26 -8.20
C TYR A 86 5.21 -1.97 -9.24
N ARG A 87 5.62 -1.95 -10.51
CA ARG A 87 4.75 -1.85 -11.67
C ARG A 87 4.72 -3.19 -12.40
N TRP A 88 3.57 -3.56 -12.95
CA TRP A 88 3.44 -4.75 -13.79
C TRP A 88 3.88 -4.44 -15.20
N ASP A 89 4.93 -5.11 -15.66
CA ASP A 89 5.53 -4.91 -16.99
C ASP A 89 5.59 -6.24 -17.74
N ASN A 90 5.59 -6.16 -19.08
CA ASN A 90 6.00 -7.26 -19.92
C ASN A 90 7.48 -7.04 -20.34
N ILE A 91 8.35 -7.89 -19.81
CA ILE A 91 9.79 -7.81 -20.08
C ILE A 91 10.18 -9.02 -20.93
N GLU A 92 10.63 -8.76 -22.15
CA GLU A 92 11.12 -9.80 -23.08
C GLU A 92 10.08 -10.92 -23.34
N GLY A 93 8.77 -10.59 -23.24
CA GLY A 93 7.68 -11.55 -23.44
C GLY A 93 7.24 -12.27 -22.17
N GLU A 94 7.83 -11.97 -21.02
CA GLU A 94 7.40 -12.46 -19.71
C GLU A 94 6.81 -11.32 -18.87
N ASP A 95 5.57 -11.53 -18.38
CA ASP A 95 4.90 -10.58 -17.51
C ASP A 95 5.42 -10.69 -16.08
N GLY A 96 5.67 -9.55 -15.44
CA GLY A 96 6.19 -9.55 -14.08
C GLY A 96 6.15 -8.20 -13.36
N TRP A 97 6.35 -8.26 -12.06
CA TRP A 97 6.45 -7.08 -11.21
C TRP A 97 7.89 -6.52 -11.20
N VAL A 98 8.04 -5.27 -11.61
CA VAL A 98 9.31 -4.55 -11.65
C VAL A 98 9.32 -3.47 -10.58
N LEU A 99 10.38 -3.43 -9.76
CA LEU A 99 10.60 -2.35 -8.80
C LEU A 99 10.88 -1.05 -9.56
N VAL A 100 10.02 -0.05 -9.42
CA VAL A 100 10.14 1.25 -10.11
C VAL A 100 10.52 2.39 -9.16
N GLN A 101 10.26 2.26 -7.85
CA GLN A 101 10.65 3.25 -6.84
C GLN A 101 10.78 2.59 -5.49
N SER A 102 11.63 3.15 -4.60
CA SER A 102 11.74 2.72 -3.21
C SER A 102 12.12 3.87 -2.30
N GLY A 103 11.76 3.76 -1.03
CA GLY A 103 12.08 4.75 -0.02
C GLY A 103 11.97 4.19 1.39
N PRO A 104 12.60 4.85 2.39
CA PRO A 104 12.58 4.40 3.77
C PRO A 104 11.18 4.54 4.38
N ALA A 105 10.87 3.64 5.31
CA ALA A 105 9.74 3.77 6.21
C ALA A 105 10.12 4.71 7.36
N ILE A 106 9.40 5.81 7.50
CA ILE A 106 9.72 6.90 8.45
C ILE A 106 8.59 7.22 9.43
N GLY A 107 7.57 6.37 9.50
CA GLY A 107 6.48 6.47 10.46
C GLY A 107 5.41 7.51 10.13
N THR A 108 5.40 8.08 8.91
CA THR A 108 4.32 8.99 8.49
C THR A 108 3.05 8.20 8.17
N ASP A 109 1.88 8.79 8.38
CA ASP A 109 0.61 8.10 8.16
C ASP A 109 0.41 7.70 6.69
N PHE A 110 0.96 8.48 5.77
CA PHE A 110 0.93 8.20 4.34
C PHE A 110 2.22 8.63 3.65
N TYR A 111 2.45 8.07 2.47
CA TYR A 111 3.57 8.36 1.58
C TYR A 111 3.05 8.75 0.20
N ILE A 112 3.82 9.58 -0.50
CA ILE A 112 3.60 9.91 -1.91
C ILE A 112 4.92 9.63 -2.63
N PHE A 113 4.87 8.73 -3.62
CA PHE A 113 6.00 8.43 -4.48
C PHE A 113 5.67 8.84 -5.91
N GLN A 114 6.62 9.49 -6.57
CA GLN A 114 6.56 9.73 -8.00
C GLN A 114 7.11 8.48 -8.69
N VAL A 115 6.29 7.89 -9.56
CA VAL A 115 6.60 6.60 -10.19
C VAL A 115 6.32 6.64 -11.69
N PRO A 116 7.17 6.01 -12.53
CA PRO A 116 6.97 5.99 -13.96
C PRO A 116 5.82 5.07 -14.37
N THR A 117 5.04 5.50 -15.36
CA THR A 117 4.05 4.69 -16.08
C THR A 117 4.69 3.98 -17.28
N LEU A 118 3.96 3.07 -17.93
CA LEU A 118 4.41 2.43 -19.17
C LEU A 118 4.20 3.33 -20.39
N HIS A 119 3.04 3.98 -20.44
CA HIS A 119 2.59 4.84 -21.51
C HIS A 119 1.66 5.90 -20.98
N ASP A 120 1.60 7.03 -21.68
CA ASP A 120 0.60 8.05 -21.40
C ASP A 120 -0.78 7.65 -21.93
N SER A 121 -1.79 8.10 -21.25
CA SER A 121 -3.16 8.07 -21.74
C SER A 121 -3.31 9.02 -22.94
N SER A 122 -3.93 8.54 -24.00
CA SER A 122 -4.11 9.29 -25.23
C SER A 122 -5.37 8.84 -25.97
N ILE A 123 -5.66 9.46 -27.11
CA ILE A 123 -6.76 9.02 -27.99
C ILE A 123 -6.54 7.60 -28.57
N HIS A 124 -5.32 7.05 -28.46
CA HIS A 124 -4.95 5.74 -28.98
C HIS A 124 -4.91 4.63 -27.94
N GLY A 125 -5.03 4.98 -26.66
CA GLY A 125 -5.03 4.02 -25.56
C GLY A 125 -5.18 4.69 -24.18
N ASP A 126 -5.67 3.95 -23.21
CA ASP A 126 -5.93 4.46 -21.87
C ASP A 126 -4.67 4.69 -21.01
N GLY A 127 -3.52 4.16 -21.45
CA GLY A 127 -2.23 4.33 -20.77
C GLY A 127 -2.16 3.69 -19.37
N MET A 128 -3.11 2.82 -19.02
CA MET A 128 -3.20 2.25 -17.68
C MET A 128 -1.99 1.41 -17.33
N SER A 129 -1.36 1.76 -16.23
CA SER A 129 -0.29 1.01 -15.56
C SER A 129 -0.78 0.44 -14.25
N GLN A 130 -0.38 -0.79 -13.92
CA GLN A 130 -0.76 -1.48 -12.71
C GLN A 130 0.36 -1.42 -11.69
N PHE A 131 0.03 -1.05 -10.45
CA PHE A 131 1.00 -0.86 -9.37
C PHE A 131 0.61 -1.63 -8.12
N LYS A 132 1.62 -2.01 -7.33
CA LYS A 132 1.48 -2.43 -5.94
C LYS A 132 2.60 -1.87 -5.08
N VAL A 133 2.33 -1.74 -3.78
CA VAL A 133 3.31 -1.32 -2.78
C VAL A 133 3.69 -2.52 -1.92
N VAL A 134 4.99 -2.69 -1.70
CA VAL A 134 5.54 -3.73 -0.84
C VAL A 134 6.23 -3.08 0.34
N ALA A 135 5.77 -3.39 1.53
CA ALA A 135 6.38 -2.99 2.80
C ALA A 135 7.34 -4.09 3.27
N SER A 136 8.64 -3.79 3.29
CA SER A 136 9.68 -4.68 3.84
C SER A 136 9.95 -4.22 5.27
N MET A 137 9.41 -4.95 6.24
CA MET A 137 9.44 -4.64 7.66
C MET A 137 10.24 -5.70 8.42
N ASN A 138 10.65 -5.40 9.66
CA ASN A 138 11.41 -6.36 10.49
C ASN A 138 10.66 -7.69 10.69
N ASN A 139 9.33 -7.63 10.69
CA ASN A 139 8.45 -8.79 10.94
C ASN A 139 8.03 -9.52 9.67
N GLY A 140 8.46 -9.08 8.49
CA GLY A 140 8.13 -9.71 7.21
C GLY A 140 7.91 -8.74 6.06
N ILE A 141 7.45 -9.30 4.94
CA ILE A 141 7.17 -8.58 3.71
C ILE A 141 5.66 -8.61 3.47
N PHE A 142 5.06 -7.43 3.31
CA PHE A 142 3.61 -7.26 3.15
C PHE A 142 3.32 -6.48 1.88
N SER A 143 2.48 -7.05 1.02
CA SER A 143 2.12 -6.41 -0.26
C SER A 143 0.71 -5.86 -0.19
N SER A 144 0.51 -4.64 -0.69
CA SER A 144 -0.82 -4.10 -0.95
C SER A 144 -1.56 -4.94 -2.00
N ASP A 145 -2.86 -4.75 -2.09
CA ASP A 145 -3.58 -5.04 -3.32
C ASP A 145 -3.05 -4.13 -4.44
N TYR A 146 -3.27 -4.50 -5.69
CA TYR A 146 -2.86 -3.66 -6.81
C TYR A 146 -3.92 -2.59 -7.12
N ALA A 147 -3.46 -1.46 -7.67
CA ALA A 147 -4.30 -0.41 -8.20
C ALA A 147 -3.80 0.01 -9.59
N MET A 148 -4.67 0.65 -10.36
CA MET A 148 -4.36 1.11 -11.72
C MET A 148 -4.39 2.62 -11.78
N GLY A 149 -3.52 3.21 -12.59
CA GLY A 149 -3.46 4.63 -12.88
C GLY A 149 -2.77 4.90 -14.19
N TYR A 150 -2.86 6.12 -14.67
CA TYR A 150 -2.29 6.58 -15.92
C TYR A 150 -1.69 7.98 -15.79
N SER A 151 -0.74 8.31 -16.66
CA SER A 151 -0.19 9.64 -16.86
C SER A 151 -0.74 10.26 -18.15
N VAL A 152 -0.66 11.57 -18.24
CA VAL A 152 -1.08 12.35 -19.41
C VAL A 152 -0.01 13.40 -19.71
N ASP A 153 0.45 13.50 -20.97
CA ASP A 153 1.18 14.69 -21.44
C ASP A 153 0.19 15.86 -21.50
N ASN A 154 0.30 16.76 -20.53
CA ASN A 154 -0.59 17.91 -20.40
C ASN A 154 0.13 19.25 -20.68
N ILE A 155 1.35 19.22 -21.18
CA ILE A 155 2.05 20.42 -21.67
C ILE A 155 1.68 20.69 -23.13
N VAL A 156 1.12 21.87 -23.35
CA VAL A 156 0.84 22.33 -24.72
C VAL A 156 2.15 22.52 -25.50
N PRO A 157 2.33 21.89 -26.67
CA PRO A 157 3.51 22.10 -27.50
C PRO A 157 3.72 23.58 -27.82
N MET A 158 4.95 24.06 -27.66
CA MET A 158 5.29 25.44 -28.06
C MET A 158 5.12 25.64 -29.55
N VAL A 159 4.69 26.82 -29.95
CA VAL A 159 4.57 27.19 -31.37
C VAL A 159 5.97 27.07 -32.01
N PRO A 160 6.09 26.34 -33.13
CA PRO A 160 7.35 26.23 -33.82
C PRO A 160 7.88 27.61 -34.22
N THR A 161 9.11 27.96 -33.80
CA THR A 161 9.77 29.20 -34.20
C THR A 161 10.82 28.89 -35.30
N GLY A 162 11.03 29.83 -36.25
CA GLY A 162 12.08 29.71 -37.24
C GLY A 162 11.73 28.94 -38.54
N MET A 163 10.45 28.75 -38.83
CA MET A 163 10.05 28.21 -40.13
C MET A 163 10.39 29.22 -41.26
N LEU A 164 11.34 28.85 -42.13
CA LEU A 164 11.65 29.56 -43.34
C LEU A 164 11.03 28.82 -44.52
N ALA A 165 10.12 29.42 -45.23
CA ALA A 165 9.65 28.93 -46.51
C ALA A 165 10.54 29.54 -47.60
N ALA A 166 11.28 28.71 -48.36
CA ALA A 166 11.98 29.09 -49.55
C ALA A 166 11.11 28.73 -50.77
N SER A 167 10.80 29.68 -51.61
CA SER A 167 10.22 29.40 -52.92
C SER A 167 11.32 28.89 -53.88
N VAL A 168 11.06 27.77 -54.49
CA VAL A 168 11.87 27.22 -55.62
C VAL A 168 11.39 27.82 -56.91
#